data_dd2a0917a3cfee30297ca2102d9157e1
#
_entry.id   dd2a0917a3cfee30297ca2102d9157e1
#
_cell.length_a   1.000
_cell.length_b   1.000
_cell.length_c   1.000
_cell.angle_alpha   90.00
_cell.angle_beta   90.00
_cell.angle_gamma   90.00
#
_symmetry.space_group_name_H-M   'P 1'
#
loop_
_entity.id
_entity.type
_entity.pdbx_description
1 polymer ?
#
loop_
_entity_poly.entity_id
_entity_poly.type
_entity_poly.pdbx_seq_one_letter_code
_entity_poly.pdbx_strand_id
1 'polypeptide(L)'
;PRAAHFSKGLYDAGTGQKVDGVIAIDPVFLQYLLALAGGVDVAGINVNGDNAAALMLHDAYNMLSVEQTDQFFSGVAGLAFKQIMGNLGEVGFSNLFKTLGRGIAEHRFLAWMENPEEEELMTLMGCSGALKNDPAEPELGVYFADETWSKISWYFSSNTHVDEGVKNNDGTTSYHVTTTMTNNLTLAEAANQVDYITGYHPNKKNRAGMFMHVYLVAPAGGTISNITTKGGDFSPQPFTEMPYNQWTFFTASPVLAGGETITISYDVTVSPEAEQP
;
A
#
# COMPACT_ATOMS: atom_id res chain seq x y z
N PRO A 1 -9.46 -8.46 3.21
CA PRO A 1 -10.71 -8.90 3.91
C PRO A 1 -10.63 -8.83 5.44
N ARG A 2 -9.57 -9.34 6.10
CA ARG A 2 -9.49 -9.39 7.57
C ARG A 2 -9.48 -8.02 8.23
N ALA A 3 -8.67 -7.08 7.72
CA ALA A 3 -8.64 -5.70 8.23
C ALA A 3 -10.02 -5.03 8.10
N ALA A 4 -10.71 -5.25 6.99
CA ALA A 4 -12.04 -4.72 6.75
C ALA A 4 -13.07 -5.30 7.74
N HIS A 5 -13.07 -6.63 7.94
CA HIS A 5 -13.93 -7.27 8.93
C HIS A 5 -13.70 -6.73 10.35
N PHE A 6 -12.43 -6.52 10.72
CA PHE A 6 -12.08 -5.93 12.01
C PHE A 6 -12.55 -4.47 12.12
N SER A 7 -12.34 -3.66 11.07
CA SER A 7 -12.78 -2.26 11.02
C SER A 7 -14.30 -2.13 11.14
N LYS A 8 -15.05 -3.02 10.45
CA LYS A 8 -16.51 -3.10 10.60
C LYS A 8 -16.91 -3.37 12.06
N GLY A 9 -16.28 -4.37 12.69
CA GLY A 9 -16.57 -4.70 14.08
C GLY A 9 -16.32 -3.55 15.06
N LEU A 10 -15.23 -2.78 14.85
CA LEU A 10 -14.96 -1.57 15.63
C LEU A 10 -15.98 -0.47 15.40
N TYR A 11 -16.40 -0.25 14.14
CA TYR A 11 -17.40 0.74 13.80
C TYR A 11 -18.75 0.39 14.40
N ASP A 12 -19.22 -0.86 14.25
CA ASP A 12 -20.47 -1.35 14.82
C ASP A 12 -20.50 -1.17 16.35
N ALA A 13 -19.39 -1.51 17.02
CA ALA A 13 -19.24 -1.38 18.48
C ALA A 13 -19.19 0.08 18.95
N GLY A 14 -18.54 0.96 18.18
CA GLY A 14 -18.37 2.37 18.54
C GLY A 14 -19.60 3.24 18.25
N THR A 15 -20.38 2.93 17.23
CA THR A 15 -21.49 3.76 16.76
C THR A 15 -22.86 3.16 16.99
N GLY A 16 -22.96 1.84 17.21
CA GLY A 16 -24.22 1.09 17.24
C GLY A 16 -24.88 0.94 15.86
N GLN A 17 -24.24 1.41 14.79
CA GLN A 17 -24.72 1.30 13.41
C GLN A 17 -24.07 0.11 12.74
N LYS A 18 -24.81 -0.61 11.91
CA LYS A 18 -24.30 -1.70 11.10
C LYS A 18 -24.02 -1.22 9.68
N VAL A 19 -22.95 -1.72 9.10
CA VAL A 19 -22.57 -1.50 7.70
C VAL A 19 -22.41 -2.86 7.00
N ASP A 20 -22.69 -2.89 5.70
CA ASP A 20 -22.67 -4.12 4.89
C ASP A 20 -21.30 -4.39 4.27
N GLY A 21 -20.38 -3.42 4.33
CA GLY A 21 -19.05 -3.54 3.78
C GLY A 21 -18.11 -2.44 4.23
N VAL A 22 -16.87 -2.51 3.76
CA VAL A 22 -15.81 -1.53 4.03
C VAL A 22 -15.10 -1.20 2.73
N ILE A 23 -14.97 0.08 2.43
CA ILE A 23 -14.16 0.59 1.33
C ILE A 23 -12.91 1.23 1.93
N ALA A 24 -11.74 0.85 1.44
CA ALA A 24 -10.47 1.46 1.77
C ALA A 24 -9.91 2.19 0.55
N ILE A 25 -9.57 3.46 0.74
CA ILE A 25 -8.92 4.30 -0.27
C ILE A 25 -7.71 4.99 0.35
N ASP A 26 -6.71 5.30 -0.46
CA ASP A 26 -5.58 6.09 -0.04
C ASP A 26 -5.70 7.57 -0.51
N PRO A 27 -4.89 8.50 0.02
CA PRO A 27 -4.91 9.91 -0.40
C PRO A 27 -4.59 10.14 -1.88
N VAL A 28 -3.88 9.24 -2.54
CA VAL A 28 -3.61 9.35 -3.98
C VAL A 28 -4.88 9.06 -4.78
N PHE A 29 -5.65 8.04 -4.37
CA PHE A 29 -6.94 7.78 -5.00
C PHE A 29 -7.95 8.91 -4.74
N LEU A 30 -7.95 9.48 -3.53
CA LEU A 30 -8.75 10.67 -3.24
C LEU A 30 -8.36 11.84 -4.17
N GLN A 31 -7.07 12.03 -4.43
CA GLN A 31 -6.59 13.03 -5.41
C GLN A 31 -7.16 12.78 -6.81
N TYR A 32 -7.25 11.53 -7.27
CA TYR A 32 -7.87 11.20 -8.56
C TYR A 32 -9.36 11.56 -8.59
N LEU A 33 -10.08 11.31 -7.50
CA LEU A 33 -11.49 11.67 -7.39
C LEU A 33 -11.69 13.20 -7.36
N LEU A 34 -10.85 13.94 -6.63
CA LEU A 34 -10.91 15.40 -6.59
C LEU A 34 -10.51 16.06 -7.92
N ALA A 35 -9.65 15.41 -8.70
CA ALA A 35 -9.35 15.88 -10.07
C ALA A 35 -10.59 15.80 -10.99
N LEU A 36 -11.53 14.90 -10.73
CA LEU A 36 -12.78 14.79 -11.47
C LEU A 36 -13.88 15.71 -10.92
N ALA A 37 -14.06 15.68 -9.60
CA ALA A 37 -15.21 16.31 -8.95
C ALA A 37 -14.98 17.77 -8.56
N GLY A 38 -13.73 18.26 -8.70
CA GLY A 38 -13.31 19.56 -8.21
C GLY A 38 -12.76 19.49 -6.79
N GLY A 39 -11.99 20.52 -6.40
CA GLY A 39 -11.37 20.62 -5.09
C GLY A 39 -12.34 21.06 -3.99
N VAL A 40 -11.88 20.99 -2.75
CA VAL A 40 -12.59 21.43 -1.54
C VAL A 40 -11.73 22.36 -0.71
N ASP A 41 -12.34 23.33 -0.03
CA ASP A 41 -11.65 24.24 0.88
C ASP A 41 -11.89 23.82 2.33
N VAL A 42 -10.80 23.52 3.04
CA VAL A 42 -10.82 23.11 4.44
C VAL A 42 -9.89 24.02 5.24
N ALA A 43 -10.44 24.75 6.21
CA ALA A 43 -9.69 25.70 7.05
C ALA A 43 -8.81 26.69 6.25
N GLY A 44 -9.28 27.13 5.07
CA GLY A 44 -8.56 28.05 4.18
C GLY A 44 -7.48 27.40 3.32
N ILE A 45 -7.38 26.06 3.33
CA ILE A 45 -6.48 25.28 2.48
C ILE A 45 -7.32 24.64 1.37
N ASN A 46 -6.99 24.92 0.11
CA ASN A 46 -7.63 24.26 -1.03
C ASN A 46 -6.99 22.90 -1.29
N VAL A 47 -7.78 21.85 -1.17
CA VAL A 47 -7.40 20.44 -1.43
C VAL A 47 -8.02 20.02 -2.75
N ASN A 48 -7.21 19.60 -3.71
CA ASN A 48 -7.66 19.33 -5.07
C ASN A 48 -6.88 18.20 -5.75
N GLY A 49 -7.14 17.99 -7.06
CA GLY A 49 -6.52 16.94 -7.86
C GLY A 49 -5.01 17.05 -8.06
N ASP A 50 -4.38 18.17 -7.67
CA ASP A 50 -2.94 18.36 -7.85
C ASP A 50 -2.15 18.21 -6.53
N ASN A 51 -2.82 18.37 -5.37
CA ASN A 51 -2.12 18.49 -4.09
C ASN A 51 -2.63 17.58 -2.95
N ALA A 52 -3.76 16.90 -3.12
CA ALA A 52 -4.39 16.16 -2.02
C ALA A 52 -3.45 15.10 -1.41
N ALA A 53 -2.71 14.36 -2.23
CA ALA A 53 -1.79 13.34 -1.74
C ALA A 53 -0.64 13.96 -0.92
N ALA A 54 -0.01 15.02 -1.43
CA ALA A 54 1.08 15.70 -0.75
C ALA A 54 0.60 16.34 0.57
N LEU A 55 -0.55 17.01 0.56
CA LEU A 55 -1.12 17.61 1.77
C LEU A 55 -1.44 16.54 2.83
N MET A 56 -2.08 15.44 2.46
CA MET A 56 -2.53 14.44 3.43
C MET A 56 -1.42 13.50 3.90
N LEU A 57 -0.40 13.26 3.08
CA LEU A 57 0.68 12.34 3.43
C LEU A 57 1.91 13.02 4.03
N HIS A 58 2.07 14.34 3.83
CA HIS A 58 3.30 15.05 4.21
C HIS A 58 3.07 16.48 4.67
N ASP A 59 2.55 17.39 3.81
CA ASP A 59 2.64 18.84 4.03
C ASP A 59 1.84 19.31 5.24
N ALA A 60 0.64 18.77 5.46
CA ALA A 60 -0.20 19.15 6.60
C ALA A 60 0.51 18.93 7.94
N TYR A 61 1.35 17.92 8.06
CA TYR A 61 2.11 17.63 9.30
C TYR A 61 3.21 18.66 9.58
N ASN A 62 3.72 19.33 8.56
CA ASN A 62 4.67 20.44 8.71
C ASN A 62 3.97 21.79 8.95
N MET A 63 2.70 21.93 8.56
CA MET A 63 1.96 23.18 8.59
C MET A 63 1.03 23.32 9.80
N LEU A 64 0.52 22.21 10.32
CA LEU A 64 -0.54 22.17 11.32
C LEU A 64 -0.06 21.47 12.60
N SER A 65 -0.67 21.80 13.75
CA SER A 65 -0.52 20.99 14.95
C SER A 65 -1.20 19.61 14.79
N VAL A 66 -0.88 18.65 15.66
CA VAL A 66 -1.49 17.30 15.63
C VAL A 66 -3.03 17.40 15.68
N GLU A 67 -3.56 18.20 16.60
CA GLU A 67 -5.02 18.40 16.73
C GLU A 67 -5.64 19.04 15.48
N GLN A 68 -4.98 20.04 14.90
CA GLN A 68 -5.44 20.69 13.66
C GLN A 68 -5.38 19.73 12.47
N THR A 69 -4.39 18.84 12.44
CA THR A 69 -4.23 17.85 11.38
C THR A 69 -5.40 16.85 11.38
N ASP A 70 -5.83 16.36 12.55
CA ASP A 70 -6.99 15.47 12.67
C ASP A 70 -8.28 16.16 12.22
N GLN A 71 -8.50 17.39 12.62
CA GLN A 71 -9.66 18.20 12.20
C GLN A 71 -9.62 18.48 10.68
N PHE A 72 -8.45 18.79 10.14
CA PHE A 72 -8.25 19.00 8.72
C PHE A 72 -8.61 17.75 7.91
N PHE A 73 -8.07 16.59 8.27
CA PHE A 73 -8.35 15.34 7.56
C PHE A 73 -9.81 14.92 7.63
N SER A 74 -10.45 15.07 8.80
CA SER A 74 -11.88 14.83 8.94
C SER A 74 -12.71 15.77 8.05
N GLY A 75 -12.31 17.03 7.98
CA GLY A 75 -12.92 18.03 7.10
C GLY A 75 -12.75 17.69 5.61
N VAL A 76 -11.54 17.30 5.21
CA VAL A 76 -11.25 16.87 3.83
C VAL A 76 -12.11 15.66 3.46
N ALA A 77 -12.15 14.62 4.30
CA ALA A 77 -12.92 13.42 4.02
C ALA A 77 -14.43 13.74 3.85
N GLY A 78 -15.01 14.52 4.77
CA GLY A 78 -16.42 14.88 4.73
C GLY A 78 -16.80 15.75 3.55
N LEU A 79 -15.99 16.78 3.22
CA LEU A 79 -16.26 17.69 2.11
C LEU A 79 -15.97 17.01 0.76
N ALA A 80 -14.88 16.26 0.64
CA ALA A 80 -14.57 15.52 -0.59
C ALA A 80 -15.68 14.51 -0.92
N PHE A 81 -16.18 13.76 0.08
CA PHE A 81 -17.31 12.85 -0.14
C PHE A 81 -18.54 13.58 -0.68
N LYS A 82 -18.93 14.73 -0.06
CA LYS A 82 -20.06 15.55 -0.54
C LYS A 82 -19.83 16.07 -1.94
N GLN A 83 -18.62 16.55 -2.24
CA GLN A 83 -18.25 17.09 -3.55
C GLN A 83 -18.33 16.01 -4.64
N ILE A 84 -17.77 14.83 -4.37
CA ILE A 84 -17.79 13.68 -5.29
C ILE A 84 -19.24 13.23 -5.54
N MET A 85 -20.03 13.04 -4.48
CA MET A 85 -21.40 12.58 -4.60
C MET A 85 -22.32 13.64 -5.24
N GLY A 86 -22.09 14.91 -4.95
CA GLY A 86 -22.85 16.01 -5.54
C GLY A 86 -22.60 16.21 -7.04
N ASN A 87 -21.40 15.90 -7.51
CA ASN A 87 -20.99 16.12 -8.89
C ASN A 87 -20.99 14.86 -9.77
N LEU A 88 -21.49 13.72 -9.28
CA LEU A 88 -21.52 12.46 -10.04
C LEU A 88 -22.17 12.59 -11.42
N GLY A 89 -23.21 13.42 -11.55
CA GLY A 89 -23.89 13.68 -12.81
C GLY A 89 -23.04 14.48 -13.82
N GLU A 90 -22.22 15.41 -13.36
CA GLU A 90 -21.36 16.24 -14.19
C GLU A 90 -20.05 15.53 -14.57
N VAL A 91 -19.49 14.75 -13.66
CA VAL A 91 -18.28 13.92 -13.87
C VAL A 91 -18.49 12.90 -14.99
N GLY A 92 -19.68 12.36 -15.11
CA GLY A 92 -20.05 11.31 -16.06
C GLY A 92 -19.51 9.92 -15.65
N PHE A 93 -20.37 8.94 -15.80
CA PHE A 93 -20.07 7.55 -15.39
C PHE A 93 -18.80 6.98 -16.04
N SER A 94 -18.53 7.30 -17.30
CA SER A 94 -17.35 6.82 -18.01
C SER A 94 -16.03 7.25 -17.33
N ASN A 95 -15.95 8.51 -16.87
CA ASN A 95 -14.75 9.03 -16.20
C ASN A 95 -14.61 8.43 -14.81
N LEU A 96 -15.73 8.27 -14.09
CA LEU A 96 -15.73 7.61 -12.78
C LEU A 96 -15.23 6.15 -12.89
N PHE A 97 -15.75 5.37 -13.85
CA PHE A 97 -15.32 3.98 -14.06
C PHE A 97 -13.85 3.88 -14.45
N LYS A 98 -13.34 4.79 -15.29
CA LYS A 98 -11.90 4.83 -15.61
C LYS A 98 -11.05 5.09 -14.38
N THR A 99 -11.48 6.02 -13.52
CA THR A 99 -10.76 6.37 -12.29
C THR A 99 -10.81 5.23 -11.27
N LEU A 100 -11.95 4.57 -11.11
CA LEU A 100 -12.07 3.36 -10.29
C LEU A 100 -11.18 2.24 -10.81
N GLY A 101 -11.22 1.95 -12.12
CA GLY A 101 -10.37 0.94 -12.75
C GLY A 101 -8.88 1.23 -12.53
N ARG A 102 -8.46 2.49 -12.62
CA ARG A 102 -7.10 2.91 -12.27
C ARG A 102 -6.79 2.65 -10.80
N GLY A 103 -7.69 3.06 -9.88
CA GLY A 103 -7.51 2.84 -8.45
C GLY A 103 -7.40 1.36 -8.08
N ILE A 104 -8.19 0.50 -8.73
CA ILE A 104 -8.12 -0.96 -8.56
C ILE A 104 -6.79 -1.51 -9.08
N ALA A 105 -6.40 -1.15 -10.30
CA ALA A 105 -5.15 -1.62 -10.91
C ALA A 105 -3.89 -1.18 -10.13
N GLU A 106 -3.95 -0.03 -9.45
CA GLU A 106 -2.88 0.48 -8.60
C GLU A 106 -3.01 0.03 -7.13
N HIS A 107 -3.98 -0.83 -6.79
CA HIS A 107 -4.31 -1.27 -5.42
C HIS A 107 -4.59 -0.13 -4.42
N ARG A 108 -5.13 0.99 -4.91
CA ARG A 108 -5.47 2.20 -4.14
C ARG A 108 -6.93 2.28 -3.74
N PHE A 109 -7.76 1.42 -4.35
CA PHE A 109 -9.16 1.21 -4.03
C PHE A 109 -9.36 -0.26 -3.70
N LEU A 110 -9.75 -0.54 -2.48
CA LEU A 110 -10.11 -1.89 -2.02
C LEU A 110 -11.52 -1.85 -1.45
N ALA A 111 -12.29 -2.91 -1.67
CA ALA A 111 -13.63 -3.07 -1.14
C ALA A 111 -13.82 -4.49 -0.60
N TRP A 112 -14.45 -4.58 0.56
CA TRP A 112 -14.86 -5.83 1.17
C TRP A 112 -16.34 -5.77 1.54
N MET A 113 -17.07 -6.82 1.21
CA MET A 113 -18.51 -6.93 1.46
C MET A 113 -18.81 -8.09 2.41
N GLU A 114 -19.78 -7.90 3.33
CA GLU A 114 -20.19 -8.96 4.26
C GLU A 114 -20.99 -10.06 3.56
N ASN A 115 -21.76 -9.69 2.52
CA ASN A 115 -22.48 -10.64 1.68
C ASN A 115 -21.49 -11.42 0.80
N PRO A 116 -21.47 -12.76 0.85
CA PRO A 116 -20.51 -13.56 0.07
C PRO A 116 -20.61 -13.40 -1.45
N GLU A 117 -21.83 -13.19 -1.99
CA GLU A 117 -22.02 -12.99 -3.44
C GLU A 117 -21.45 -11.64 -3.90
N GLU A 118 -21.58 -10.61 -3.06
CA GLU A 118 -20.98 -9.29 -3.33
C GLU A 118 -19.45 -9.33 -3.16
N GLU A 119 -18.93 -10.06 -2.16
CA GLU A 119 -17.49 -10.24 -1.96
C GLU A 119 -16.85 -11.01 -3.13
N GLU A 120 -17.56 -11.99 -3.70
CA GLU A 120 -17.12 -12.67 -4.92
C GLU A 120 -16.96 -11.68 -6.09
N LEU A 121 -17.88 -10.74 -6.25
CA LEU A 121 -17.77 -9.68 -7.26
C LEU A 121 -16.54 -8.78 -6.99
N MET A 122 -16.26 -8.41 -5.72
CA MET A 122 -15.06 -7.63 -5.39
C MET A 122 -13.78 -8.39 -5.72
N THR A 123 -13.79 -9.70 -5.53
CA THR A 123 -12.67 -10.59 -5.87
C THR A 123 -12.48 -10.67 -7.38
N LEU A 124 -13.55 -10.89 -8.15
CA LEU A 124 -13.51 -10.89 -9.62
C LEU A 124 -13.05 -9.56 -10.20
N MET A 125 -13.41 -8.44 -9.57
CA MET A 125 -12.95 -7.11 -9.95
C MET A 125 -11.49 -6.82 -9.55
N GLY A 126 -10.84 -7.69 -8.77
CA GLY A 126 -9.47 -7.50 -8.28
C GLY A 126 -9.33 -6.48 -7.16
N CYS A 127 -10.43 -6.11 -6.47
CA CYS A 127 -10.40 -5.09 -5.41
C CYS A 127 -10.72 -5.62 -4.00
N SER A 128 -10.88 -6.93 -3.79
CA SER A 128 -11.13 -7.49 -2.45
C SER A 128 -9.93 -7.37 -1.49
N GLY A 129 -8.71 -7.15 -2.03
CA GLY A 129 -7.47 -7.14 -1.24
C GLY A 129 -7.11 -8.52 -0.64
N ALA A 130 -7.72 -9.58 -1.15
CA ALA A 130 -7.33 -10.95 -0.81
C ALA A 130 -6.02 -11.32 -1.54
N LEU A 131 -5.16 -12.09 -0.87
CA LEU A 131 -4.03 -12.72 -1.54
C LEU A 131 -4.58 -13.79 -2.50
N LYS A 132 -4.16 -13.76 -3.76
CA LYS A 132 -4.52 -14.79 -4.72
C LYS A 132 -3.95 -16.15 -4.29
N ASN A 133 -4.75 -17.18 -4.44
CA ASN A 133 -4.39 -18.55 -4.08
C ASN A 133 -4.75 -19.53 -5.21
N ASP A 134 -4.58 -19.08 -6.46
CA ASP A 134 -4.79 -19.91 -7.65
C ASP A 134 -3.44 -20.21 -8.32
N PRO A 135 -3.00 -21.48 -8.36
CA PRO A 135 -1.76 -21.85 -9.04
C PRO A 135 -1.78 -21.62 -10.55
N ALA A 136 -2.96 -21.55 -11.19
CA ALA A 136 -3.09 -21.27 -12.63
C ALA A 136 -2.82 -19.79 -12.92
N GLU A 137 -3.16 -18.88 -11.99
CA GLU A 137 -2.93 -17.43 -12.09
C GLU A 137 -1.94 -16.96 -11.02
N PRO A 138 -0.65 -17.35 -11.08
CA PRO A 138 0.31 -17.07 -10.03
C PRO A 138 0.58 -15.56 -9.89
N GLU A 139 0.58 -15.05 -8.67
CA GLU A 139 0.90 -13.66 -8.36
C GLU A 139 1.99 -13.58 -7.27
N LEU A 140 3.07 -12.87 -7.58
CA LEU A 140 4.13 -12.57 -6.62
C LEU A 140 3.71 -11.37 -5.76
N GLY A 141 3.75 -11.52 -4.44
CA GLY A 141 3.51 -10.42 -3.50
C GLY A 141 4.80 -9.82 -2.95
N VAL A 142 4.95 -8.50 -3.07
CA VAL A 142 6.00 -7.74 -2.37
C VAL A 142 5.32 -6.61 -1.61
N TYR A 143 5.30 -6.69 -0.27
CA TYR A 143 4.58 -5.73 0.56
C TYR A 143 5.51 -5.07 1.55
N PHE A 144 5.20 -3.81 1.88
CA PHE A 144 5.99 -2.97 2.76
C PHE A 144 5.10 -2.37 3.84
N ALA A 145 5.59 -2.37 5.09
CA ALA A 145 4.95 -1.69 6.20
C ALA A 145 5.98 -0.83 6.94
N ASP A 146 5.68 0.45 7.14
CA ASP A 146 6.53 1.37 7.89
C ASP A 146 6.36 1.13 9.39
N GLU A 147 7.44 0.76 10.06
CA GLU A 147 7.51 0.55 11.51
C GLU A 147 8.10 1.77 12.25
N THR A 148 8.40 2.86 11.57
CA THR A 148 9.03 4.05 12.17
C THR A 148 8.08 4.86 13.06
N TRP A 149 6.78 4.58 13.00
CA TRP A 149 5.72 5.34 13.71
C TRP A 149 5.72 6.83 13.36
N SER A 150 5.89 7.13 12.08
CA SER A 150 6.02 8.48 11.55
C SER A 150 5.37 8.57 10.15
N LYS A 151 5.67 9.63 9.41
CA LYS A 151 5.28 9.79 8.01
C LYS A 151 6.46 9.72 7.05
N ILE A 152 7.58 9.13 7.50
CA ILE A 152 8.82 9.02 6.71
C ILE A 152 8.63 8.17 5.45
N SER A 153 7.64 7.27 5.44
CA SER A 153 7.27 6.47 4.27
C SER A 153 6.85 7.31 3.04
N TRP A 154 6.56 8.61 3.20
CA TRP A 154 6.45 9.55 2.08
C TRP A 154 7.70 9.58 1.19
N TYR A 155 8.86 9.36 1.78
CA TYR A 155 10.16 9.34 1.09
C TYR A 155 10.57 7.94 0.63
N PHE A 156 9.74 6.93 0.85
CA PHE A 156 10.02 5.57 0.41
C PHE A 156 9.66 5.39 -1.07
N SER A 157 10.55 4.75 -1.81
CA SER A 157 10.26 4.25 -3.14
C SER A 157 10.73 2.82 -3.30
N SER A 158 10.00 2.04 -4.08
CA SER A 158 10.36 0.67 -4.42
C SER A 158 10.10 0.39 -5.89
N ASN A 159 10.86 -0.54 -6.44
CA ASN A 159 10.64 -1.07 -7.77
C ASN A 159 10.95 -2.57 -7.78
N THR A 160 10.08 -3.36 -8.36
CA THR A 160 10.29 -4.79 -8.57
C THR A 160 10.34 -5.08 -10.06
N HIS A 161 11.42 -5.72 -10.48
CA HIS A 161 11.64 -6.19 -11.85
C HIS A 161 11.65 -7.72 -11.86
N VAL A 162 10.97 -8.31 -12.82
CA VAL A 162 10.90 -9.76 -13.03
C VAL A 162 11.50 -10.04 -14.40
N ASP A 163 12.53 -10.88 -14.44
CA ASP A 163 13.17 -11.31 -15.69
C ASP A 163 12.29 -12.31 -16.46
N GLU A 164 12.65 -12.61 -17.70
CA GLU A 164 11.99 -13.66 -18.48
C GLU A 164 12.07 -15.03 -17.77
N GLY A 165 10.97 -15.77 -17.84
CA GLY A 165 10.85 -17.08 -17.19
C GLY A 165 11.67 -18.16 -17.91
N VAL A 166 12.27 -19.06 -17.13
CA VAL A 166 13.02 -20.21 -17.61
C VAL A 166 12.27 -21.49 -17.23
N LYS A 167 11.88 -22.29 -18.23
CA LYS A 167 11.21 -23.58 -17.99
C LYS A 167 12.17 -24.60 -17.42
N ASN A 168 11.76 -25.27 -16.36
CA ASN A 168 12.47 -26.35 -15.72
C ASN A 168 12.04 -27.72 -16.26
N ASN A 169 12.89 -28.75 -16.05
CA ASN A 169 12.60 -30.11 -16.52
C ASN A 169 11.41 -30.78 -15.82
N ASP A 170 11.00 -30.28 -14.66
CA ASP A 170 9.87 -30.75 -13.87
C ASP A 170 8.53 -30.10 -14.25
N GLY A 171 8.54 -29.25 -15.27
CA GLY A 171 7.36 -28.53 -15.77
C GLY A 171 7.09 -27.20 -15.09
N THR A 172 7.84 -26.83 -14.03
CA THR A 172 7.76 -25.52 -13.40
C THR A 172 8.45 -24.45 -14.27
N THR A 173 8.20 -23.17 -13.97
CA THR A 173 8.91 -22.04 -14.55
C THR A 173 9.54 -21.20 -13.44
N SER A 174 10.82 -20.87 -13.58
CA SER A 174 11.56 -20.03 -12.64
C SER A 174 11.79 -18.65 -13.22
N TYR A 175 11.66 -17.63 -12.38
CA TYR A 175 11.89 -16.21 -12.69
C TYR A 175 12.91 -15.65 -11.74
N HIS A 176 13.89 -14.89 -12.24
CA HIS A 176 14.74 -14.09 -11.37
C HIS A 176 14.07 -12.74 -11.11
N VAL A 177 13.99 -12.35 -9.85
CA VAL A 177 13.30 -11.13 -9.40
C VAL A 177 14.27 -10.24 -8.66
N THR A 178 14.24 -8.95 -8.98
CA THR A 178 15.01 -7.92 -8.29
C THR A 178 14.06 -6.85 -7.75
N THR A 179 14.07 -6.66 -6.43
CA THR A 179 13.32 -5.59 -5.76
C THR A 179 14.30 -4.59 -5.16
N THR A 180 14.18 -3.33 -5.53
CA THR A 180 14.93 -2.22 -4.93
C THR A 180 14.03 -1.43 -3.99
N MET A 181 14.59 -0.99 -2.86
CA MET A 181 13.95 -0.13 -1.87
C MET A 181 14.86 1.05 -1.61
N THR A 182 14.34 2.27 -1.69
CA THR A 182 15.13 3.49 -1.48
C THR A 182 14.45 4.41 -0.48
N ASN A 183 15.21 4.88 0.48
CA ASN A 183 14.84 6.00 1.34
C ASN A 183 15.39 7.29 0.72
N ASN A 184 14.53 8.10 0.12
CA ASN A 184 14.91 9.32 -0.56
C ASN A 184 15.12 10.53 0.37
N LEU A 185 14.86 10.38 1.69
CA LEU A 185 15.08 11.45 2.66
C LEU A 185 16.55 11.54 3.04
N THR A 186 17.21 12.63 2.72
CA THR A 186 18.59 12.89 3.16
C THR A 186 18.63 13.40 4.62
N LEU A 187 19.78 13.24 5.28
CA LEU A 187 19.99 13.81 6.63
C LEU A 187 19.83 15.34 6.65
N ALA A 188 20.22 16.02 5.58
CA ALA A 188 20.10 17.48 5.46
C ALA A 188 18.64 17.91 5.37
N GLU A 189 17.80 17.21 4.60
CA GLU A 189 16.37 17.47 4.50
C GLU A 189 15.65 17.10 5.80
N ALA A 190 16.00 15.96 6.40
CA ALA A 190 15.42 15.52 7.67
C ALA A 190 15.62 16.52 8.82
N ALA A 191 16.73 17.28 8.79
CA ALA A 191 17.00 18.31 9.80
C ALA A 191 15.94 19.43 9.82
N ASN A 192 15.25 19.66 8.72
CA ASN A 192 14.22 20.69 8.54
C ASN A 192 12.78 20.14 8.69
N GLN A 193 12.59 18.84 8.87
CA GLN A 193 11.29 18.23 9.06
C GLN A 193 10.89 18.20 10.55
N VAL A 194 9.58 18.16 10.81
CA VAL A 194 9.07 17.92 12.17
C VAL A 194 9.28 16.46 12.58
N ASP A 195 9.32 16.19 13.88
CA ASP A 195 9.53 14.83 14.41
C ASP A 195 8.40 13.86 13.99
N TYR A 196 7.21 14.36 13.70
CA TYR A 196 6.10 13.54 13.20
C TYR A 196 6.35 12.97 11.80
N ILE A 197 7.14 13.68 10.98
CA ILE A 197 7.57 13.20 9.66
C ILE A 197 8.70 12.18 9.79
N THR A 198 9.72 12.49 10.58
CA THR A 198 10.97 11.70 10.62
C THR A 198 10.99 10.63 11.71
N GLY A 199 9.99 10.58 12.58
CA GLY A 199 10.01 9.81 13.82
C GLY A 199 10.80 10.50 14.93
N TYR A 200 10.54 10.10 16.18
CA TYR A 200 11.25 10.63 17.33
C TYR A 200 12.60 9.90 17.51
N HIS A 201 13.69 10.63 17.31
CA HIS A 201 15.05 10.13 17.49
C HIS A 201 15.77 10.92 18.58
N PRO A 202 15.95 10.36 19.78
CA PRO A 202 16.52 11.07 20.94
C PRO A 202 17.89 11.70 20.69
N ASN A 203 18.71 11.09 19.85
CA ASN A 203 20.05 11.56 19.53
C ASN A 203 20.15 12.35 18.22
N LYS A 204 19.05 12.54 17.50
CA LYS A 204 18.91 13.21 16.19
C LYS A 204 19.86 12.70 15.08
N LYS A 205 20.69 11.68 15.34
CA LYS A 205 21.66 11.17 14.36
C LYS A 205 21.01 10.31 13.27
N ASN A 206 19.83 9.73 13.56
CA ASN A 206 19.14 8.82 12.67
C ASN A 206 17.78 9.39 12.18
N ARG A 207 17.59 10.71 12.19
CA ARG A 207 16.32 11.34 11.79
C ARG A 207 15.85 10.97 10.38
N ALA A 208 16.73 10.50 9.52
CA ALA A 208 16.38 10.00 8.20
C ALA A 208 16.33 8.45 8.15
N GLY A 209 16.45 7.77 9.28
CA GLY A 209 16.37 6.30 9.32
C GLY A 209 14.93 5.81 9.23
N MET A 210 14.67 4.93 8.27
CA MET A 210 13.35 4.34 8.01
C MET A 210 13.39 2.86 8.40
N PHE A 211 12.49 2.43 9.28
CA PHE A 211 12.31 1.04 9.67
C PHE A 211 11.21 0.44 8.82
N MET A 212 11.56 -0.43 7.90
CA MET A 212 10.61 -0.98 6.94
C MET A 212 10.44 -2.49 7.17
N HIS A 213 9.20 -2.94 7.39
CA HIS A 213 8.90 -4.36 7.37
C HIS A 213 8.57 -4.79 5.94
N VAL A 214 9.26 -5.81 5.46
CA VAL A 214 9.14 -6.31 4.09
C VAL A 214 8.58 -7.72 4.12
N TYR A 215 7.58 -7.98 3.28
CA TYR A 215 7.03 -9.32 3.05
C TYR A 215 7.25 -9.71 1.59
N LEU A 216 7.90 -10.87 1.38
CA LEU A 216 7.96 -11.54 0.09
C LEU A 216 7.02 -12.73 0.15
N VAL A 217 6.01 -12.75 -0.72
CA VAL A 217 4.97 -13.79 -0.76
C VAL A 217 5.09 -14.55 -2.06
N ALA A 218 5.37 -15.85 -1.97
CA ALA A 218 5.44 -16.70 -3.16
C ALA A 218 4.06 -16.81 -3.83
N PRO A 219 4.02 -16.97 -5.16
CA PRO A 219 2.80 -17.34 -5.87
C PRO A 219 2.18 -18.62 -5.31
N ALA A 220 0.87 -18.78 -5.47
CA ALA A 220 0.17 -20.00 -5.08
C ALA A 220 0.80 -21.25 -5.72
N GLY A 221 1.06 -22.29 -4.92
CA GLY A 221 1.77 -23.49 -5.38
C GLY A 221 3.25 -23.30 -5.76
N GLY A 222 3.77 -22.07 -5.62
CA GLY A 222 5.14 -21.71 -5.95
C GLY A 222 6.06 -21.59 -4.74
N THR A 223 7.32 -21.20 -5.00
CA THR A 223 8.35 -21.02 -3.99
C THR A 223 9.20 -19.78 -4.23
N ILE A 224 9.85 -19.28 -3.17
CA ILE A 224 10.93 -18.28 -3.24
C ILE A 224 12.20 -18.92 -2.72
N SER A 225 13.32 -18.70 -3.41
CA SER A 225 14.64 -19.25 -3.08
C SER A 225 15.75 -18.28 -3.43
N ASN A 226 16.99 -18.63 -3.07
CA ASN A 226 18.21 -17.90 -3.44
C ASN A 226 18.18 -16.39 -3.11
N ILE A 227 17.56 -16.03 -1.96
CA ILE A 227 17.44 -14.62 -1.56
C ILE A 227 18.83 -14.07 -1.23
N THR A 228 19.21 -13.02 -1.92
CA THR A 228 20.47 -12.29 -1.71
C THR A 228 20.20 -10.80 -1.61
N THR A 229 21.11 -10.06 -0.99
CA THR A 229 20.97 -8.61 -0.79
C THR A 229 22.23 -7.85 -1.13
N LYS A 230 22.02 -6.61 -1.56
CA LYS A 230 23.07 -5.62 -1.79
C LYS A 230 22.65 -4.28 -1.19
N GLY A 231 23.54 -3.65 -0.41
CA GLY A 231 23.23 -2.48 0.40
C GLY A 231 22.45 -2.88 1.65
N GLY A 232 22.71 -2.21 2.78
CA GLY A 232 22.01 -2.43 4.03
C GLY A 232 22.04 -3.86 4.60
N ASP A 233 21.37 -4.04 5.72
CA ASP A 233 21.19 -5.34 6.36
C ASP A 233 19.75 -5.84 6.11
N PHE A 234 19.64 -6.93 5.38
CA PHE A 234 18.38 -7.60 5.08
C PHE A 234 18.56 -9.10 5.31
N SER A 235 18.04 -9.57 6.43
CA SER A 235 18.11 -10.99 6.84
C SER A 235 16.72 -11.61 6.84
N PRO A 236 16.23 -12.10 5.69
CA PRO A 236 14.88 -12.61 5.58
C PRO A 236 14.70 -13.91 6.38
N GLN A 237 13.58 -14.03 7.10
CA GLN A 237 13.19 -15.22 7.83
C GLN A 237 11.89 -15.78 7.24
N PRO A 238 11.73 -17.12 7.20
CA PRO A 238 10.45 -17.72 6.86
C PRO A 238 9.38 -17.27 7.86
N PHE A 239 8.21 -16.91 7.37
CA PHE A 239 7.05 -16.59 8.19
C PHE A 239 6.04 -17.74 8.12
N THR A 240 5.77 -18.36 9.25
CA THR A 240 4.97 -19.59 9.33
C THR A 240 3.73 -19.47 10.21
N GLU A 241 3.38 -18.24 10.65
CA GLU A 241 2.26 -18.02 11.55
C GLU A 241 0.90 -18.27 10.88
N MET A 242 0.01 -18.87 11.64
CA MET A 242 -1.38 -19.06 11.24
C MET A 242 -2.09 -17.70 11.13
N PRO A 243 -2.99 -17.51 10.19
CA PRO A 243 -3.57 -18.48 9.24
C PRO A 243 -2.94 -18.43 7.84
N TYR A 244 -1.77 -17.84 7.70
CA TYR A 244 -1.12 -17.59 6.42
C TYR A 244 -0.17 -18.74 6.01
N ASN A 245 -0.16 -19.85 6.76
CA ASN A 245 0.71 -21.00 6.51
C ASN A 245 0.45 -21.75 5.18
N GLN A 246 -0.60 -21.38 4.45
CA GLN A 246 -0.88 -21.88 3.10
C GLN A 246 -0.05 -21.19 2.02
N TRP A 247 0.58 -20.05 2.34
CA TRP A 247 1.52 -19.37 1.46
C TRP A 247 2.94 -19.48 1.99
N THR A 248 3.91 -19.44 1.10
CA THR A 248 5.30 -19.28 1.48
C THR A 248 5.62 -17.80 1.62
N PHE A 249 5.94 -17.37 2.85
CA PHE A 249 6.33 -16.00 3.16
C PHE A 249 7.78 -15.93 3.63
N PHE A 250 8.46 -14.86 3.26
CA PHE A 250 9.68 -14.41 3.92
C PHE A 250 9.49 -12.99 4.42
N THR A 251 9.98 -12.70 5.63
CA THR A 251 9.89 -11.37 6.22
C THR A 251 11.26 -10.88 6.67
N ALA A 252 11.49 -9.58 6.60
CA ALA A 252 12.64 -8.92 7.20
C ALA A 252 12.26 -7.49 7.60
N SER A 253 12.97 -6.94 8.58
CA SER A 253 12.80 -5.55 9.03
C SER A 253 14.09 -4.76 8.84
N PRO A 254 14.49 -4.44 7.61
CA PRO A 254 15.67 -3.63 7.34
C PRO A 254 15.48 -2.19 7.84
N VAL A 255 16.61 -1.56 8.18
CA VAL A 255 16.69 -0.13 8.42
C VAL A 255 17.35 0.51 7.21
N LEU A 256 16.64 1.40 6.52
CA LEU A 256 17.20 2.19 5.43
C LEU A 256 17.68 3.53 6.01
N ALA A 257 18.97 3.77 5.99
CA ALA A 257 19.52 5.09 6.32
C ALA A 257 19.08 6.14 5.29
N GLY A 258 19.21 7.42 5.64
CA GLY A 258 18.87 8.50 4.72
C GLY A 258 19.68 8.45 3.43
N GLY A 259 19.00 8.40 2.29
CA GLY A 259 19.60 8.27 0.95
C GLY A 259 20.06 6.83 0.59
N GLU A 260 19.78 5.85 1.43
CA GLU A 260 20.19 4.46 1.18
C GLU A 260 19.24 3.73 0.24
N THR A 261 19.83 2.82 -0.56
CA THR A 261 19.11 1.86 -1.40
C THR A 261 19.53 0.44 -1.03
N ILE A 262 18.56 -0.42 -0.74
CA ILE A 262 18.73 -1.86 -0.58
C ILE A 262 18.15 -2.56 -1.80
N THR A 263 18.90 -3.48 -2.38
CA THR A 263 18.46 -4.34 -3.47
C THR A 263 18.35 -5.77 -2.98
N ILE A 264 17.22 -6.40 -3.19
CA ILE A 264 16.95 -7.82 -2.89
C ILE A 264 16.83 -8.53 -4.23
N SER A 265 17.59 -9.61 -4.44
CA SER A 265 17.45 -10.50 -5.60
C SER A 265 17.09 -11.90 -5.12
N TYR A 266 16.15 -12.55 -5.77
CA TYR A 266 15.65 -13.87 -5.42
C TYR A 266 15.05 -14.58 -6.63
N ASP A 267 14.93 -15.91 -6.54
CA ASP A 267 14.30 -16.71 -7.58
C ASP A 267 12.89 -17.11 -7.12
N VAL A 268 11.93 -16.98 -8.03
CA VAL A 268 10.53 -17.38 -7.86
C VAL A 268 10.25 -18.52 -8.81
N THR A 269 9.78 -19.65 -8.28
CA THR A 269 9.33 -20.79 -9.10
C THR A 269 7.83 -20.90 -9.00
N VAL A 270 7.13 -20.90 -10.12
CA VAL A 270 5.67 -21.06 -10.20
C VAL A 270 5.29 -22.51 -10.43
N SER A 271 4.04 -22.88 -10.04
CA SER A 271 3.47 -24.20 -10.28
C SER A 271 3.47 -24.57 -11.77
N PRO A 272 3.59 -25.87 -12.12
CA PRO A 272 3.35 -26.33 -13.48
C PRO A 272 1.94 -26.04 -14.01
N GLU A 273 0.98 -25.79 -13.10
CA GLU A 273 -0.42 -25.42 -13.43
C GLU A 273 -0.55 -23.98 -13.92
N ALA A 274 0.50 -23.15 -13.74
CA ALA A 274 0.48 -21.76 -14.17
C ALA A 274 0.21 -21.65 -15.67
N GLU A 275 -0.77 -20.84 -16.04
CA GLU A 275 -1.02 -20.51 -17.42
C GLU A 275 0.23 -19.82 -18.01
N GLN A 276 0.58 -20.22 -19.22
CA GLN A 276 1.73 -19.61 -19.90
C GLN A 276 1.30 -18.27 -20.49
N PRO A 277 2.05 -17.17 -20.30
CA PRO A 277 1.76 -15.88 -20.90
C PRO A 277 1.80 -15.91 -22.43
#